data_d8f95d080f28f18865f7db529d9ff394
#
_entry.id   d8f95d080f28f18865f7db529d9ff394
#
_cell.length_a   1.000
_cell.length_b   1.000
_cell.length_c   1.000
_cell.angle_alpha   90.00
_cell.angle_beta   90.00
_cell.angle_gamma   90.00
#
_symmetry.space_group_name_H-M   'P 1'
#
loop_
_entity.id
_entity.type
_entity.pdbx_description
1 polymer ?
#
loop_
_entity_poly.entity_id
_entity_poly.type
_entity_poly.pdbx_seq_one_letter_code
_entity_poly.pdbx_strand_id
1 'polypeptide(L)'
;MIIIGTRGSDLALWQANFTKDLLEKQGHEVEIKIIETKGDTSQQWNTSFDKLEGKGFFTKELEEALLNKTIDVAVHSHKDLPTENPDGLIIAGVSSRENPADWLIMRDEAEDTTKKFNLKQGAKVGTSSARRKSQLLSFRPDVEITDLRGNVPTRINKLREGQYDAIILAAAGLERLELDLSDFTVEQLETSEFVPAPAQGVLAWQIREDDYKLSDVFDAVCDYDVMININIERRVLNLLDGGCQLPLGVFCDTEMNDQDRKLFKVWVSAADAWNTQVKQLYYETTNTEDLPEKIVEHLQRISSKSIFISREAHESNNLNRWLTNLGFNVECKSLIDLKKLTIKELPKSDWLFFSSKHAVEFFFMQKPDIGTTKIGCIGKSTSQAIRELGLRADFIGQSTDTKLVGKQFSARVGLGKVVFPVARESMRTIQWQFPKQQNCIDLPIYAALKVPHEVAETTDILVFTSPSNAESYLEKNKIHPHQKVIAMGEATEKSLLKAKVKAEQITKPYSFDDLGLYRAILHTL
;
A
#
# COMPACT_ATOMS: atom_id res chain seq x y z
N MET A 1 23.96 -15.05 -33.31
CA MET A 1 22.91 -14.02 -33.44
C MET A 1 21.67 -14.53 -32.71
N ILE A 2 21.09 -13.71 -31.81
CA ILE A 2 19.87 -14.01 -31.04
C ILE A 2 18.73 -13.17 -31.63
N ILE A 3 17.58 -13.77 -31.92
CA ILE A 3 16.42 -13.08 -32.49
C ILE A 3 15.39 -12.83 -31.37
N ILE A 4 15.22 -11.56 -30.98
CA ILE A 4 14.22 -11.13 -30.01
C ILE A 4 12.87 -10.90 -30.72
N GLY A 5 11.84 -11.64 -30.33
CA GLY A 5 10.46 -11.38 -30.74
C GLY A 5 9.77 -10.38 -29.83
N THR A 6 9.08 -9.40 -30.40
CA THR A 6 8.31 -8.40 -29.65
C THR A 6 7.10 -7.92 -30.44
N ARG A 7 6.15 -7.27 -29.75
CA ARG A 7 5.02 -6.57 -30.38
C ARG A 7 5.45 -5.20 -30.92
N GLY A 8 4.63 -4.61 -31.79
CA GLY A 8 4.92 -3.33 -32.43
C GLY A 8 4.56 -2.09 -31.60
N SER A 9 4.08 -2.20 -30.35
CA SER A 9 3.79 -1.02 -29.52
C SER A 9 5.05 -0.38 -28.96
N ASP A 10 5.04 0.95 -28.75
CA ASP A 10 6.20 1.70 -28.26
C ASP A 10 6.80 1.08 -26.99
N LEU A 11 5.94 0.67 -26.04
CA LEU A 11 6.40 0.03 -24.80
C LEU A 11 7.05 -1.34 -25.06
N ALA A 12 6.49 -2.13 -25.96
CA ALA A 12 7.06 -3.45 -26.30
C ALA A 12 8.39 -3.31 -27.04
N LEU A 13 8.51 -2.33 -27.92
CA LEU A 13 9.78 -2.00 -28.60
C LEU A 13 10.83 -1.51 -27.61
N TRP A 14 10.46 -0.66 -26.65
CA TRP A 14 11.37 -0.25 -25.58
C TRP A 14 11.90 -1.46 -24.80
N GLN A 15 11.02 -2.40 -24.42
CA GLN A 15 11.38 -3.61 -23.69
C GLN A 15 12.33 -4.53 -24.49
N ALA A 16 12.09 -4.66 -25.78
CA ALA A 16 12.96 -5.43 -26.69
C ALA A 16 14.34 -4.76 -26.86
N ASN A 17 14.38 -3.43 -27.01
CA ASN A 17 15.64 -2.68 -27.10
C ASN A 17 16.44 -2.76 -25.79
N PHE A 18 15.78 -2.62 -24.63
CA PHE A 18 16.42 -2.83 -23.33
C PHE A 18 17.08 -4.22 -23.24
N THR A 19 16.36 -5.27 -23.66
CA THR A 19 16.89 -6.63 -23.65
C THR A 19 18.04 -6.80 -24.66
N LYS A 20 17.93 -6.20 -25.84
CA LYS A 20 18.97 -6.17 -26.85
C LYS A 20 20.26 -5.54 -26.29
N ASP A 21 20.16 -4.32 -25.73
CA ASP A 21 21.30 -3.61 -25.14
C ASP A 21 21.98 -4.43 -24.04
N LEU A 22 21.18 -5.15 -23.24
CA LEU A 22 21.68 -6.01 -22.16
C LEU A 22 22.52 -7.18 -22.73
N LEU A 23 22.04 -7.85 -23.78
CA LEU A 23 22.70 -8.98 -24.41
C LEU A 23 23.92 -8.55 -25.26
N GLU A 24 23.84 -7.41 -25.94
CA GLU A 24 24.96 -6.85 -26.71
C GLU A 24 26.14 -6.45 -25.80
N LYS A 25 25.87 -5.94 -24.59
CA LYS A 25 26.90 -5.69 -23.58
C LYS A 25 27.63 -6.95 -23.13
N GLN A 26 27.02 -8.12 -23.30
CA GLN A 26 27.63 -9.42 -23.04
C GLN A 26 28.33 -10.02 -24.27
N GLY A 27 28.35 -9.29 -25.39
CA GLY A 27 29.02 -9.69 -26.61
C GLY A 27 28.19 -10.56 -27.56
N HIS A 28 26.86 -10.61 -27.36
CA HIS A 28 25.97 -11.32 -28.25
C HIS A 28 25.51 -10.42 -29.40
N GLU A 29 25.41 -10.97 -30.60
CA GLU A 29 24.78 -10.31 -31.75
C GLU A 29 23.27 -10.51 -31.66
N VAL A 30 22.47 -9.41 -31.73
CA VAL A 30 21.03 -9.44 -31.48
C VAL A 30 20.23 -8.72 -32.55
N GLU A 31 19.16 -9.36 -33.02
CA GLU A 31 18.17 -8.81 -33.95
C GLU A 31 16.81 -8.72 -33.28
N ILE A 32 16.04 -7.65 -33.55
CA ILE A 32 14.64 -7.50 -33.10
C ILE A 32 13.69 -7.80 -34.26
N LYS A 33 12.74 -8.71 -34.02
CA LYS A 33 11.68 -9.08 -34.97
C LYS A 33 10.31 -8.73 -34.39
N ILE A 34 9.57 -7.86 -35.09
CA ILE A 34 8.21 -7.49 -34.72
C ILE A 34 7.26 -8.61 -35.15
N ILE A 35 6.44 -9.09 -34.21
CA ILE A 35 5.38 -10.07 -34.41
C ILE A 35 4.03 -9.37 -34.24
N GLU A 36 3.21 -9.37 -35.28
CA GLU A 36 1.85 -8.85 -35.19
C GLU A 36 0.97 -9.80 -34.37
N THR A 37 0.25 -9.25 -33.38
CA THR A 37 -0.66 -10.03 -32.54
C THR A 37 -2.11 -9.63 -32.78
N LYS A 38 -3.04 -10.57 -32.60
CA LYS A 38 -4.49 -10.31 -32.66
C LYS A 38 -4.92 -9.29 -31.62
N GLY A 39 -4.17 -9.18 -30.52
CA GLY A 39 -4.36 -8.19 -29.49
C GLY A 39 -4.16 -6.76 -29.99
N ASP A 40 -3.22 -6.55 -30.90
CA ASP A 40 -2.94 -5.23 -31.47
C ASP A 40 -4.02 -4.82 -32.49
N THR A 41 -4.54 -5.78 -33.29
CA THR A 41 -5.63 -5.52 -34.25
C THR A 41 -6.99 -5.35 -33.58
N SER A 42 -7.26 -6.01 -32.45
CA SER A 42 -8.54 -5.89 -31.71
C SER A 42 -8.71 -4.59 -30.94
N GLN A 43 -7.66 -3.79 -30.75
CA GLN A 43 -7.79 -2.43 -30.22
C GLN A 43 -8.71 -1.54 -31.07
N GLN A 44 -8.94 -1.90 -32.32
CA GLN A 44 -9.91 -1.25 -33.21
C GLN A 44 -11.37 -1.69 -32.96
N TRP A 45 -11.62 -2.76 -32.22
CA TRP A 45 -12.94 -3.32 -31.98
C TRP A 45 -13.34 -3.11 -30.52
N ASN A 46 -14.39 -2.34 -30.29
CA ASN A 46 -14.89 -1.86 -28.98
C ASN A 46 -15.47 -2.97 -28.06
N THR A 47 -14.89 -4.18 -28.07
CA THR A 47 -15.36 -5.34 -27.30
C THR A 47 -14.73 -5.38 -25.90
N SER A 48 -15.52 -5.61 -24.84
CA SER A 48 -15.03 -5.66 -23.45
C SER A 48 -14.06 -6.82 -23.22
N PHE A 49 -12.92 -6.59 -22.55
CA PHE A 49 -11.98 -7.67 -22.17
C PHE A 49 -12.66 -8.76 -21.33
N ASP A 50 -13.72 -8.42 -20.56
CA ASP A 50 -14.52 -9.38 -19.78
C ASP A 50 -15.28 -10.40 -20.65
N LYS A 51 -15.36 -10.15 -21.97
CA LYS A 51 -16.05 -11.01 -22.95
C LYS A 51 -15.11 -11.71 -23.91
N LEU A 52 -13.80 -11.44 -23.84
CA LEU A 52 -12.80 -12.11 -24.66
C LEU A 52 -12.30 -13.33 -23.88
N GLU A 53 -12.91 -14.48 -24.11
CA GLU A 53 -12.47 -15.78 -23.61
C GLU A 53 -11.12 -16.15 -24.23
N GLY A 54 -10.06 -16.23 -23.40
CA GLY A 54 -8.77 -16.80 -23.81
C GLY A 54 -7.60 -16.33 -22.97
N LYS A 55 -6.93 -17.24 -22.25
CA LYS A 55 -5.61 -17.03 -21.66
C LYS A 55 -4.62 -16.76 -22.81
N GLY A 56 -3.76 -15.73 -22.69
CA GLY A 56 -2.68 -15.49 -23.64
C GLY A 56 -3.02 -14.63 -24.88
N PHE A 57 -3.97 -13.70 -24.82
CA PHE A 57 -4.41 -12.88 -25.94
C PHE A 57 -3.31 -12.00 -26.59
N PHE A 58 -2.23 -11.71 -25.86
CA PHE A 58 -1.09 -10.91 -26.33
C PHE A 58 0.21 -11.72 -26.46
N THR A 59 0.23 -12.99 -26.05
CA THR A 59 1.44 -13.81 -26.00
C THR A 59 1.44 -14.94 -27.02
N LYS A 60 0.26 -15.40 -27.49
CA LYS A 60 0.09 -16.59 -28.31
C LYS A 60 0.93 -16.56 -29.58
N GLU A 61 0.91 -15.47 -30.32
CA GLU A 61 1.66 -15.38 -31.60
C GLU A 61 3.18 -15.36 -31.36
N LEU A 62 3.63 -14.79 -30.22
CA LEU A 62 5.04 -14.84 -29.80
C LEU A 62 5.45 -16.25 -29.36
N GLU A 63 4.58 -16.95 -28.63
CA GLU A 63 4.78 -18.33 -28.21
C GLU A 63 4.82 -19.29 -29.42
N GLU A 64 3.93 -19.11 -30.39
CA GLU A 64 3.97 -19.84 -31.67
C GLU A 64 5.27 -19.56 -32.44
N ALA A 65 5.75 -18.31 -32.46
CA ALA A 65 7.00 -17.95 -33.12
C ALA A 65 8.24 -18.57 -32.44
N LEU A 66 8.24 -18.71 -31.10
CA LEU A 66 9.26 -19.44 -30.33
C LEU A 66 9.27 -20.92 -30.70
N LEU A 67 8.11 -21.59 -30.65
CA LEU A 67 7.96 -23.02 -30.96
C LEU A 67 8.33 -23.32 -32.42
N ASN A 68 7.99 -22.43 -33.35
CA ASN A 68 8.35 -22.51 -34.76
C ASN A 68 9.79 -22.10 -35.07
N LYS A 69 10.59 -21.74 -34.04
CA LYS A 69 12.01 -21.34 -34.17
C LYS A 69 12.23 -20.12 -35.10
N THR A 70 11.24 -19.23 -35.20
CA THR A 70 11.35 -18.00 -36.00
C THR A 70 11.86 -16.82 -35.16
N ILE A 71 11.86 -16.96 -33.84
CA ILE A 71 12.52 -16.14 -32.85
C ILE A 71 13.16 -17.03 -31.78
N ASP A 72 14.11 -16.51 -31.03
CA ASP A 72 14.81 -17.26 -29.99
C ASP A 72 14.33 -16.89 -28.59
N VAL A 73 13.95 -15.65 -28.36
CA VAL A 73 13.41 -15.14 -27.11
C VAL A 73 12.23 -14.22 -27.36
N ALA A 74 11.20 -14.33 -26.54
CA ALA A 74 10.11 -13.37 -26.45
C ALA A 74 10.24 -12.54 -25.17
N VAL A 75 10.10 -11.21 -25.30
CA VAL A 75 10.18 -10.28 -24.18
C VAL A 75 8.77 -9.84 -23.79
N HIS A 76 8.45 -9.98 -22.51
CA HIS A 76 7.12 -9.69 -21.97
C HIS A 76 7.17 -8.79 -20.74
N SER A 77 6.15 -7.95 -20.56
CA SER A 77 5.81 -7.47 -19.21
C SER A 77 5.33 -8.67 -18.40
N HIS A 78 6.05 -9.06 -17.36
CA HIS A 78 5.82 -10.33 -16.66
C HIS A 78 4.41 -10.45 -16.05
N LYS A 79 3.82 -9.33 -15.61
CA LYS A 79 2.44 -9.28 -15.09
C LYS A 79 1.36 -9.70 -16.11
N ASP A 80 1.65 -9.61 -17.41
CA ASP A 80 0.70 -9.88 -18.48
C ASP A 80 0.77 -11.36 -18.96
N LEU A 81 1.78 -12.12 -18.47
CA LEU A 81 1.93 -13.55 -18.78
C LEU A 81 0.93 -14.40 -17.98
N PRO A 82 0.41 -15.48 -18.58
CA PRO A 82 -0.32 -16.52 -17.86
C PRO A 82 0.50 -17.09 -16.69
N THR A 83 -0.16 -17.68 -15.70
CA THR A 83 0.51 -18.32 -14.55
C THR A 83 1.25 -19.60 -14.93
N GLU A 84 0.85 -20.24 -16.02
CA GLU A 84 1.45 -21.45 -16.57
C GLU A 84 1.99 -21.16 -17.96
N ASN A 85 3.20 -21.63 -18.24
CA ASN A 85 3.77 -21.56 -19.58
C ASN A 85 3.17 -22.66 -20.47
N PRO A 86 3.03 -22.43 -21.77
CA PRO A 86 2.75 -23.51 -22.73
C PRO A 86 3.86 -24.56 -22.71
N ASP A 87 3.48 -25.81 -23.02
CA ASP A 87 4.43 -26.93 -23.15
C ASP A 87 5.58 -26.57 -24.09
N GLY A 88 6.81 -26.87 -23.69
CA GLY A 88 8.02 -26.58 -24.44
C GLY A 88 8.58 -25.17 -24.33
N LEU A 89 7.96 -24.31 -23.50
CA LEU A 89 8.44 -22.95 -23.23
C LEU A 89 8.68 -22.74 -21.73
N ILE A 90 9.73 -21.97 -21.42
CA ILE A 90 10.10 -21.58 -20.05
C ILE A 90 10.39 -20.09 -19.96
N ILE A 91 10.32 -19.55 -18.75
CA ILE A 91 10.90 -18.25 -18.42
C ILE A 91 12.35 -18.48 -18.00
N ALA A 92 13.29 -18.07 -18.84
CA ALA A 92 14.72 -18.27 -18.61
C ALA A 92 15.31 -17.27 -17.61
N GLY A 93 14.65 -16.14 -17.40
CA GLY A 93 15.12 -15.13 -16.46
C GLY A 93 14.20 -13.91 -16.43
N VAL A 94 14.50 -13.02 -15.51
CA VAL A 94 13.75 -11.77 -15.29
C VAL A 94 14.70 -10.60 -15.12
N SER A 95 14.23 -9.41 -15.51
CA SER A 95 14.96 -8.16 -15.28
C SER A 95 14.95 -7.74 -13.81
N SER A 96 15.80 -6.77 -13.45
CA SER A 96 15.59 -5.94 -12.28
C SER A 96 14.17 -5.34 -12.30
N ARG A 97 13.64 -5.06 -11.11
CA ARG A 97 12.30 -4.49 -10.98
C ARG A 97 12.36 -2.98 -11.09
N GLU A 98 11.69 -2.44 -12.09
CA GLU A 98 11.35 -1.03 -12.18
C GLU A 98 10.27 -0.67 -11.14
N ASN A 99 9.98 0.63 -10.99
CA ASN A 99 8.98 1.13 -10.05
C ASN A 99 7.66 0.32 -10.14
N PRO A 100 7.32 -0.51 -9.11
CA PRO A 100 6.13 -1.36 -9.14
C PRO A 100 4.83 -0.61 -8.87
N ALA A 101 4.89 0.67 -8.47
CA ALA A 101 3.73 1.45 -8.06
C ALA A 101 2.74 1.68 -9.22
N ASP A 102 1.52 1.98 -8.86
CA ASP A 102 0.57 2.64 -9.75
C ASP A 102 0.60 4.15 -9.50
N TRP A 103 0.48 4.93 -10.56
CA TRP A 103 0.33 6.38 -10.48
C TRP A 103 -1.10 6.78 -10.83
N LEU A 104 -1.69 7.61 -9.97
CA LEU A 104 -2.94 8.32 -10.26
C LEU A 104 -2.57 9.66 -10.89
N ILE A 105 -2.84 9.78 -12.19
CA ILE A 105 -2.56 10.97 -12.99
C ILE A 105 -3.88 11.72 -13.12
N MET A 106 -3.92 12.96 -12.68
CA MET A 106 -5.15 13.74 -12.64
C MET A 106 -4.95 15.12 -13.25
N ARG A 107 -6.03 15.67 -13.79
CA ARG A 107 -6.08 17.05 -14.21
C ARG A 107 -6.06 17.95 -12.98
N ASP A 108 -5.46 19.13 -13.07
CA ASP A 108 -5.30 20.04 -11.93
C ASP A 108 -6.64 20.37 -11.25
N GLU A 109 -7.74 20.48 -12.05
CA GLU A 109 -9.08 20.75 -11.52
C GLU A 109 -9.68 19.56 -10.74
N ALA A 110 -9.04 18.40 -10.80
CA ALA A 110 -9.46 17.22 -10.08
C ALA A 110 -8.71 17.05 -8.75
N GLU A 111 -7.72 17.90 -8.46
CA GLU A 111 -6.98 17.86 -7.21
C GLU A 111 -7.82 18.41 -6.04
N ASP A 112 -7.84 17.65 -4.94
CA ASP A 112 -8.32 18.06 -3.62
C ASP A 112 -7.42 17.43 -2.53
N THR A 113 -6.47 18.21 -2.05
CA THR A 113 -5.47 17.76 -1.06
C THR A 113 -6.09 17.40 0.31
N THR A 114 -7.36 17.69 0.54
CA THR A 114 -8.10 17.31 1.76
C THR A 114 -8.63 15.88 1.69
N LYS A 115 -8.66 15.28 0.51
CA LYS A 115 -9.20 13.94 0.25
C LYS A 115 -8.08 12.91 0.08
N LYS A 116 -8.42 11.64 0.32
CA LYS A 116 -7.51 10.53 0.07
C LYS A 116 -7.11 10.48 -1.41
N PHE A 117 -5.81 10.24 -1.66
CA PHE A 117 -5.18 10.28 -2.98
C PHE A 117 -5.25 11.65 -3.67
N ASN A 118 -5.41 12.72 -2.90
CA ASN A 118 -5.54 14.10 -3.38
C ASN A 118 -6.59 14.30 -4.49
N LEU A 119 -7.58 13.42 -4.60
CA LEU A 119 -8.56 13.39 -5.67
C LEU A 119 -9.91 13.97 -5.19
N LYS A 120 -10.50 14.91 -5.95
CA LYS A 120 -11.78 15.53 -5.62
C LYS A 120 -12.90 14.50 -5.43
N GLN A 121 -13.94 14.89 -4.71
CA GLN A 121 -15.14 14.05 -4.51
C GLN A 121 -15.88 13.86 -5.84
N GLY A 122 -16.36 12.63 -6.08
CA GLY A 122 -17.12 12.28 -7.27
C GLY A 122 -16.33 12.32 -8.57
N ALA A 123 -14.98 12.31 -8.50
CA ALA A 123 -14.14 12.33 -9.68
C ALA A 123 -14.37 11.11 -10.59
N LYS A 124 -14.35 11.34 -11.91
CA LYS A 124 -14.44 10.30 -12.93
C LYS A 124 -13.06 9.72 -13.21
N VAL A 125 -12.83 8.46 -12.79
CA VAL A 125 -11.52 7.80 -12.90
C VAL A 125 -11.51 6.71 -13.96
N GLY A 126 -10.58 6.82 -14.90
CA GLY A 126 -10.39 5.87 -15.99
C GLY A 126 -9.49 4.69 -15.58
N THR A 127 -10.04 3.47 -15.54
CA THR A 127 -9.29 2.22 -15.44
C THR A 127 -10.15 1.02 -15.83
N SER A 128 -9.58 0.05 -16.58
CA SER A 128 -10.24 -1.23 -16.88
C SER A 128 -9.73 -2.37 -16.00
N SER A 129 -8.73 -2.13 -15.13
CA SER A 129 -8.18 -3.16 -14.25
C SER A 129 -9.10 -3.42 -13.05
N ALA A 130 -9.59 -4.66 -12.91
CA ALA A 130 -10.41 -5.08 -11.77
C ALA A 130 -9.70 -4.82 -10.43
N ARG A 131 -8.39 -5.09 -10.36
CA ARG A 131 -7.55 -4.80 -9.19
C ARG A 131 -7.56 -3.31 -8.82
N ARG A 132 -7.35 -2.42 -9.80
CA ARG A 132 -7.33 -0.97 -9.55
C ARG A 132 -8.71 -0.44 -9.16
N LYS A 133 -9.77 -0.94 -9.83
CA LYS A 133 -11.16 -0.61 -9.49
C LYS A 133 -11.48 -0.95 -8.03
N SER A 134 -11.23 -2.20 -7.62
CA SER A 134 -11.56 -2.69 -6.28
C SER A 134 -10.78 -1.92 -5.19
N GLN A 135 -9.48 -1.70 -5.39
CA GLN A 135 -8.67 -0.98 -4.41
C GLN A 135 -9.05 0.50 -4.33
N LEU A 136 -9.27 1.18 -5.46
CA LEU A 136 -9.67 2.59 -5.44
C LEU A 136 -11.02 2.76 -4.72
N LEU A 137 -12.02 1.95 -5.05
CA LEU A 137 -13.35 2.01 -4.42
C LEU A 137 -13.31 1.65 -2.93
N SER A 138 -12.39 0.80 -2.50
CA SER A 138 -12.20 0.51 -1.08
C SER A 138 -11.80 1.75 -0.27
N PHE A 139 -11.01 2.66 -0.83
CA PHE A 139 -10.62 3.91 -0.18
C PHE A 139 -11.55 5.07 -0.53
N ARG A 140 -12.02 5.13 -1.78
CA ARG A 140 -12.81 6.22 -2.36
C ARG A 140 -14.10 5.69 -3.00
N PRO A 141 -15.09 5.27 -2.19
CA PRO A 141 -16.37 4.77 -2.71
C PRO A 141 -17.22 5.85 -3.41
N ASP A 142 -16.81 7.09 -3.30
CA ASP A 142 -17.46 8.27 -3.86
C ASP A 142 -17.09 8.54 -5.33
N VAL A 143 -16.02 7.92 -5.87
CA VAL A 143 -15.57 8.17 -7.24
C VAL A 143 -16.34 7.33 -8.27
N GLU A 144 -16.45 7.86 -9.48
CA GLU A 144 -17.03 7.16 -10.62
C GLU A 144 -15.93 6.43 -11.41
N ILE A 145 -16.05 5.12 -11.56
CA ILE A 145 -15.10 4.32 -12.34
C ILE A 145 -15.62 4.16 -13.77
N THR A 146 -14.77 4.47 -14.75
CA THR A 146 -15.06 4.27 -16.17
C THR A 146 -13.94 3.51 -16.85
N ASP A 147 -14.27 2.61 -17.79
CA ASP A 147 -13.27 1.84 -18.51
C ASP A 147 -12.35 2.73 -19.36
N LEU A 148 -11.04 2.45 -19.28
CA LEU A 148 -9.99 3.14 -20.03
C LEU A 148 -9.22 2.16 -20.90
N ARG A 149 -9.17 2.41 -22.22
CA ARG A 149 -8.52 1.56 -23.21
C ARG A 149 -7.53 2.31 -24.09
N GLY A 150 -6.66 1.56 -24.73
CA GLY A 150 -5.59 2.05 -25.60
C GLY A 150 -4.21 1.74 -25.01
N ASN A 151 -3.15 2.04 -25.74
CA ASN A 151 -1.77 2.05 -25.23
C ASN A 151 -1.57 3.23 -24.28
N VAL A 152 -0.41 3.29 -23.62
CA VAL A 152 -0.14 4.31 -22.59
C VAL A 152 -0.27 5.73 -23.13
N PRO A 153 0.33 6.12 -24.28
CA PRO A 153 0.14 7.45 -24.85
C PRO A 153 -1.33 7.79 -25.18
N THR A 154 -2.06 6.83 -25.72
CA THR A 154 -3.51 7.03 -26.02
C THR A 154 -4.31 7.32 -24.75
N ARG A 155 -4.00 6.63 -23.63
CA ARG A 155 -4.69 6.85 -22.35
C ARG A 155 -4.40 8.23 -21.77
N ILE A 156 -3.16 8.69 -21.86
CA ILE A 156 -2.76 10.04 -21.44
C ILE A 156 -3.49 11.10 -22.31
N ASN A 157 -3.55 10.90 -23.61
CA ASN A 157 -4.27 11.82 -24.49
C ASN A 157 -5.76 11.91 -24.17
N LYS A 158 -6.42 10.79 -23.84
CA LYS A 158 -7.83 10.81 -23.39
C LYS A 158 -8.04 11.61 -22.09
N LEU A 159 -7.07 11.55 -21.16
CA LEU A 159 -7.08 12.38 -19.96
C LEU A 159 -6.91 13.87 -20.35
N ARG A 160 -5.97 14.19 -21.24
CA ARG A 160 -5.70 15.56 -21.74
C ARG A 160 -6.92 16.15 -22.45
N GLU A 161 -7.66 15.33 -23.18
CA GLU A 161 -8.93 15.69 -23.84
C GLU A 161 -10.10 15.86 -22.85
N GLY A 162 -9.92 15.61 -21.56
CA GLY A 162 -10.95 15.77 -20.53
C GLY A 162 -12.02 14.67 -20.52
N GLN A 163 -11.75 13.50 -21.10
CA GLN A 163 -12.67 12.36 -21.04
C GLN A 163 -12.78 11.78 -19.63
N TYR A 164 -11.77 12.02 -18.78
CA TYR A 164 -11.64 11.60 -17.38
C TYR A 164 -11.12 12.76 -16.54
N ASP A 165 -11.42 12.75 -15.23
CA ASP A 165 -10.79 13.64 -14.24
C ASP A 165 -9.41 13.10 -13.82
N ALA A 166 -9.27 11.77 -13.77
CA ALA A 166 -8.02 11.11 -13.46
C ALA A 166 -7.96 9.71 -14.13
N ILE A 167 -6.76 9.17 -14.27
CA ILE A 167 -6.53 7.78 -14.73
C ILE A 167 -5.47 7.09 -13.86
N ILE A 168 -5.50 5.75 -13.82
CA ILE A 168 -4.50 4.97 -13.08
C ILE A 168 -3.66 4.16 -14.05
N LEU A 169 -2.34 4.37 -14.04
CA LEU A 169 -1.37 3.65 -14.87
C LEU A 169 -0.23 3.08 -14.03
N ALA A 170 0.47 2.05 -14.55
CA ALA A 170 1.68 1.54 -13.91
C ALA A 170 2.84 2.50 -14.12
N ALA A 171 3.55 2.87 -13.06
CA ALA A 171 4.71 3.77 -13.10
C ALA A 171 5.77 3.31 -14.11
N ALA A 172 6.15 2.02 -14.07
CA ALA A 172 7.14 1.46 -14.98
C ALA A 172 6.84 1.69 -16.47
N GLY A 173 5.56 1.72 -16.87
CA GLY A 173 5.19 2.00 -18.27
C GLY A 173 5.34 3.47 -18.64
N LEU A 174 5.13 4.38 -17.70
CA LEU A 174 5.28 5.83 -17.88
C LEU A 174 6.76 6.23 -17.91
N GLU A 175 7.55 5.71 -16.98
CA GLU A 175 8.97 5.97 -16.84
C GLU A 175 9.74 5.43 -18.06
N ARG A 176 9.44 4.20 -18.52
CA ARG A 176 10.07 3.61 -19.72
C ARG A 176 9.81 4.39 -21.00
N LEU A 177 8.65 5.01 -21.12
CA LEU A 177 8.29 5.83 -22.29
C LEU A 177 8.67 7.31 -22.13
N GLU A 178 9.23 7.71 -20.99
CA GLU A 178 9.63 9.10 -20.68
C GLU A 178 8.55 10.12 -21.04
N LEU A 179 7.29 9.79 -20.72
CA LEU A 179 6.15 10.61 -21.11
C LEU A 179 6.12 11.93 -20.32
N ASP A 180 5.90 13.02 -21.03
CA ASP A 180 5.68 14.33 -20.40
C ASP A 180 4.30 14.37 -19.72
N LEU A 181 4.32 14.52 -18.40
CA LEU A 181 3.16 14.62 -17.53
C LEU A 181 3.10 15.99 -16.83
N SER A 182 3.84 16.99 -17.31
CA SER A 182 3.94 18.32 -16.69
C SER A 182 2.62 19.09 -16.65
N ASP A 183 1.65 18.71 -17.47
CA ASP A 183 0.29 19.25 -17.55
C ASP A 183 -0.71 18.53 -16.60
N PHE A 184 -0.21 17.69 -15.69
CA PHE A 184 -1.02 16.91 -14.74
C PHE A 184 -0.45 16.92 -13.33
N THR A 185 -1.32 16.81 -12.35
CA THR A 185 -0.94 16.43 -11.00
C THR A 185 -0.80 14.91 -10.93
N VAL A 186 0.35 14.42 -10.43
CA VAL A 186 0.65 13.00 -10.31
C VAL A 186 0.74 12.60 -8.85
N GLU A 187 -0.13 11.72 -8.42
CA GLU A 187 -0.08 11.06 -7.10
C GLU A 187 0.51 9.66 -7.24
N GLN A 188 1.67 9.44 -6.65
CA GLN A 188 2.32 8.11 -6.61
C GLN A 188 1.67 7.30 -5.49
N LEU A 189 0.96 6.23 -5.85
CA LEU A 189 0.27 5.39 -4.90
C LEU A 189 1.26 4.44 -4.20
N GLU A 190 1.34 4.53 -2.88
CA GLU A 190 2.22 3.69 -2.06
C GLU A 190 1.92 2.21 -2.27
N THR A 191 2.90 1.40 -2.64
CA THR A 191 2.74 -0.05 -2.91
C THR A 191 2.23 -0.84 -1.72
N SER A 192 2.53 -0.37 -0.51
CA SER A 192 2.01 -0.95 0.73
C SER A 192 0.53 -0.66 0.97
N GLU A 193 -0.06 0.30 0.30
CA GLU A 193 -1.46 0.70 0.45
C GLU A 193 -2.29 0.33 -0.78
N PHE A 194 -1.77 0.64 -1.96
CA PHE A 194 -2.36 0.32 -3.26
C PHE A 194 -1.50 -0.77 -3.91
N VAL A 195 -1.82 -2.02 -3.59
CA VAL A 195 -0.95 -3.17 -3.87
C VAL A 195 -0.85 -3.43 -5.37
N PRO A 196 0.36 -3.47 -5.96
CA PRO A 196 0.59 -3.71 -7.38
C PRO A 196 0.07 -5.06 -7.87
N ALA A 197 -0.02 -5.23 -9.19
CA ALA A 197 -0.23 -6.54 -9.78
C ALA A 197 1.00 -7.43 -9.56
N PRO A 198 0.83 -8.76 -9.41
CA PRO A 198 1.95 -9.69 -9.36
C PRO A 198 2.92 -9.46 -10.51
N ALA A 199 4.22 -9.36 -10.22
CA ALA A 199 5.31 -9.09 -11.15
C ALA A 199 5.21 -7.73 -11.91
N GLN A 200 4.46 -6.73 -11.40
CA GLN A 200 4.45 -5.40 -12.00
C GLN A 200 5.85 -4.77 -11.91
N GLY A 201 6.28 -4.13 -13.01
CA GLY A 201 7.60 -3.51 -13.15
C GLY A 201 8.70 -4.43 -13.69
N VAL A 202 8.45 -5.72 -13.86
CA VAL A 202 9.44 -6.73 -14.26
C VAL A 202 9.24 -7.18 -15.70
N LEU A 203 10.33 -7.37 -16.44
CA LEU A 203 10.36 -8.06 -17.73
C LEU A 203 10.66 -9.54 -17.54
N ALA A 204 10.04 -10.38 -18.37
CA ALA A 204 10.32 -11.79 -18.43
C ALA A 204 10.84 -12.17 -19.82
N TRP A 205 11.83 -13.04 -19.86
CA TRP A 205 12.41 -13.59 -21.08
C TRP A 205 11.94 -15.04 -21.25
N GLN A 206 11.04 -15.26 -22.20
CA GLN A 206 10.50 -16.58 -22.50
C GLN A 206 11.27 -17.18 -23.67
N ILE A 207 11.74 -18.43 -23.50
CA ILE A 207 12.52 -19.19 -24.49
C ILE A 207 11.97 -20.61 -24.62
N ARG A 208 12.48 -21.36 -25.59
CA ARG A 208 12.24 -22.81 -25.68
C ARG A 208 12.91 -23.54 -24.51
N GLU A 209 12.24 -24.52 -23.96
CA GLU A 209 12.73 -25.33 -22.83
C GLU A 209 14.00 -26.14 -23.18
N ASP A 210 14.17 -26.52 -24.44
CA ASP A 210 15.31 -27.30 -24.96
C ASP A 210 16.54 -26.42 -25.32
N ASP A 211 16.46 -25.10 -25.22
CA ASP A 211 17.54 -24.17 -25.56
C ASP A 211 18.43 -23.84 -24.36
N TYR A 212 19.18 -24.82 -23.87
CA TYR A 212 20.06 -24.69 -22.69
C TYR A 212 21.11 -23.58 -22.84
N LYS A 213 21.62 -23.37 -24.07
CA LYS A 213 22.63 -22.33 -24.32
C LYS A 213 22.07 -20.94 -24.12
N LEU A 214 20.85 -20.71 -24.57
CA LEU A 214 20.19 -19.43 -24.40
C LEU A 214 19.73 -19.25 -22.95
N SER A 215 19.35 -20.35 -22.28
CA SER A 215 19.07 -20.34 -20.84
C SER A 215 20.28 -19.84 -20.04
N ASP A 216 21.51 -20.34 -20.30
CA ASP A 216 22.73 -19.90 -19.65
C ASP A 216 23.02 -18.40 -19.87
N VAL A 217 22.69 -17.88 -21.07
CA VAL A 217 22.83 -16.44 -21.39
C VAL A 217 21.91 -15.59 -20.52
N PHE A 218 20.64 -16.00 -20.35
CA PHE A 218 19.69 -15.27 -19.52
C PHE A 218 19.93 -15.47 -18.02
N ASP A 219 20.47 -16.61 -17.63
CA ASP A 219 20.90 -16.87 -16.25
C ASP A 219 21.94 -15.83 -15.78
N ALA A 220 22.89 -15.47 -16.65
CA ALA A 220 23.92 -14.50 -16.37
C ALA A 220 23.41 -13.06 -16.17
N VAL A 221 22.21 -12.74 -16.61
CA VAL A 221 21.59 -11.40 -16.50
C VAL A 221 20.33 -11.38 -15.64
N CYS A 222 19.93 -12.54 -15.13
CA CYS A 222 18.75 -12.67 -14.30
C CYS A 222 18.92 -11.99 -12.94
N ASP A 223 17.93 -11.20 -12.53
CA ASP A 223 17.85 -10.69 -11.15
C ASP A 223 17.17 -11.74 -10.26
N TYR A 224 17.99 -12.53 -9.57
CA TYR A 224 17.52 -13.63 -8.73
C TYR A 224 16.73 -13.16 -7.49
N ASP A 225 17.05 -11.99 -6.93
CA ASP A 225 16.32 -11.45 -5.80
C ASP A 225 14.91 -11.03 -6.23
N VAL A 226 14.79 -10.39 -7.38
CA VAL A 226 13.50 -10.10 -8.00
C VAL A 226 12.77 -11.39 -8.36
N MET A 227 13.46 -12.39 -8.92
CA MET A 227 12.84 -13.68 -9.28
C MET A 227 12.21 -14.38 -8.08
N ILE A 228 12.90 -14.39 -6.92
CA ILE A 228 12.33 -14.96 -5.68
C ILE A 228 11.05 -14.23 -5.29
N ASN A 229 11.06 -12.90 -5.28
CA ASN A 229 9.91 -12.09 -4.91
C ASN A 229 8.71 -12.34 -5.82
N ILE A 230 8.91 -12.29 -7.13
CA ILE A 230 7.81 -12.50 -8.09
C ILE A 230 7.31 -13.94 -8.12
N ASN A 231 8.14 -14.94 -7.79
CA ASN A 231 7.68 -16.32 -7.65
C ASN A 231 6.66 -16.45 -6.51
N ILE A 232 6.87 -15.77 -5.38
CA ILE A 232 5.89 -15.69 -4.28
C ILE A 232 4.60 -15.03 -4.80
N GLU A 233 4.70 -13.87 -5.46
CA GLU A 233 3.56 -13.12 -5.98
C GLU A 233 2.74 -13.93 -6.99
N ARG A 234 3.41 -14.54 -7.95
CA ARG A 234 2.77 -15.32 -9.02
C ARG A 234 2.22 -16.65 -8.52
N ARG A 235 2.85 -17.27 -7.52
CA ARG A 235 2.31 -18.49 -6.90
C ARG A 235 0.99 -18.22 -6.19
N VAL A 236 0.82 -17.07 -5.51
CA VAL A 236 -0.47 -16.66 -4.94
C VAL A 236 -1.52 -16.51 -6.04
N LEU A 237 -1.19 -15.85 -7.17
CA LEU A 237 -2.08 -15.70 -8.32
C LEU A 237 -2.48 -17.06 -8.90
N ASN A 238 -1.53 -17.98 -9.05
CA ASN A 238 -1.77 -19.33 -9.57
C ASN A 238 -2.71 -20.14 -8.66
N LEU A 239 -2.46 -20.13 -7.35
CA LEU A 239 -3.27 -20.85 -6.36
C LEU A 239 -4.73 -20.35 -6.26
N LEU A 240 -4.99 -19.12 -6.67
CA LEU A 240 -6.34 -18.55 -6.74
C LEU A 240 -7.02 -18.78 -8.08
N ASP A 241 -6.44 -19.62 -8.97
CA ASP A 241 -6.89 -19.84 -10.35
C ASP A 241 -7.10 -18.54 -11.14
N GLY A 242 -6.31 -17.50 -10.74
CA GLY A 242 -6.50 -16.14 -11.19
C GLY A 242 -5.85 -15.84 -12.52
N GLY A 243 -6.64 -15.23 -13.43
CA GLY A 243 -6.14 -14.53 -14.62
C GLY A 243 -6.06 -13.01 -14.36
N CYS A 244 -5.76 -12.23 -15.42
CA CYS A 244 -5.71 -10.76 -15.36
C CYS A 244 -7.02 -10.08 -14.93
N GLN A 245 -8.13 -10.82 -14.83
CA GLN A 245 -9.44 -10.33 -14.42
C GLN A 245 -9.68 -10.41 -12.91
N LEU A 246 -8.86 -11.19 -12.17
CA LEU A 246 -8.99 -11.28 -10.71
C LEU A 246 -8.59 -9.95 -10.07
N PRO A 247 -9.41 -9.39 -9.14
CA PRO A 247 -9.05 -8.20 -8.37
C PRO A 247 -7.98 -8.52 -7.33
N LEU A 248 -6.78 -8.93 -7.79
CA LEU A 248 -5.67 -9.36 -6.95
C LEU A 248 -4.46 -8.44 -7.14
N GLY A 249 -3.95 -7.92 -6.04
CA GLY A 249 -2.63 -7.33 -5.91
C GLY A 249 -1.79 -8.19 -4.98
N VAL A 250 -0.56 -8.49 -5.35
CA VAL A 250 0.44 -9.10 -4.48
C VAL A 250 1.77 -8.44 -4.78
N PHE A 251 2.41 -7.95 -3.75
CA PHE A 251 3.71 -7.32 -3.84
C PHE A 251 4.62 -7.85 -2.74
N CYS A 252 5.76 -8.38 -3.14
CA CYS A 252 6.81 -8.85 -2.25
C CYS A 252 8.03 -7.95 -2.39
N ASP A 253 8.51 -7.43 -1.27
CA ASP A 253 9.77 -6.71 -1.15
C ASP A 253 10.69 -7.44 -0.18
N THR A 254 12.00 -7.33 -0.40
CA THR A 254 13.01 -8.01 0.42
C THR A 254 14.02 -7.01 0.93
N GLU A 255 14.26 -7.04 2.23
CA GLU A 255 15.34 -6.29 2.89
C GLU A 255 16.20 -7.21 3.76
N MET A 256 17.39 -6.76 4.13
CA MET A 256 18.21 -7.47 5.11
C MET A 256 17.81 -7.03 6.51
N ASN A 257 17.56 -7.98 7.41
CA ASN A 257 17.31 -7.68 8.82
C ASN A 257 18.61 -7.51 9.60
N ASP A 258 18.52 -7.13 10.90
CA ASP A 258 19.66 -6.92 11.80
C ASP A 258 20.54 -8.20 12.02
N GLN A 259 20.10 -9.35 11.53
CA GLN A 259 20.81 -10.64 11.62
C GLN A 259 21.38 -11.10 10.27
N ASP A 260 21.51 -10.20 9.29
CA ASP A 260 21.95 -10.49 7.91
C ASP A 260 21.14 -11.61 7.23
N ARG A 261 19.84 -11.70 7.51
CA ARG A 261 18.92 -12.61 6.84
C ARG A 261 17.93 -11.83 5.99
N LYS A 262 17.56 -12.39 4.83
CA LYS A 262 16.50 -11.82 3.99
C LYS A 262 15.19 -11.83 4.76
N LEU A 263 14.58 -10.66 4.85
CA LEU A 263 13.26 -10.43 5.43
C LEU A 263 12.30 -10.09 4.29
N PHE A 264 11.36 -10.98 4.04
CA PHE A 264 10.35 -10.82 3.01
C PHE A 264 9.13 -10.12 3.60
N LYS A 265 8.72 -9.04 2.95
CA LYS A 265 7.52 -8.28 3.27
C LYS A 265 6.53 -8.46 2.13
N VAL A 266 5.36 -9.03 2.42
CA VAL A 266 4.36 -9.35 1.39
C VAL A 266 3.05 -8.66 1.70
N TRP A 267 2.64 -7.78 0.81
CA TRP A 267 1.33 -7.13 0.84
C TRP A 267 0.39 -7.82 -0.14
N VAL A 268 -0.82 -8.09 0.32
CA VAL A 268 -1.85 -8.76 -0.48
C VAL A 268 -3.13 -7.93 -0.44
N SER A 269 -3.76 -7.81 -1.59
CA SER A 269 -5.07 -7.16 -1.76
C SER A 269 -5.90 -8.03 -2.68
N ALA A 270 -6.96 -8.64 -2.17
CA ALA A 270 -7.81 -9.56 -2.94
C ALA A 270 -9.29 -9.26 -2.72
N ALA A 271 -10.09 -9.36 -3.77
CA ALA A 271 -11.54 -9.28 -3.70
C ALA A 271 -12.17 -10.35 -4.61
N ASP A 272 -13.38 -10.78 -4.27
CA ASP A 272 -14.11 -11.78 -5.06
C ASP A 272 -14.57 -11.21 -6.42
N ALA A 273 -14.90 -9.90 -6.44
CA ALA A 273 -15.19 -9.12 -7.63
C ALA A 273 -14.73 -7.67 -7.42
N TRP A 274 -14.57 -6.90 -8.51
CA TRP A 274 -14.06 -5.52 -8.43
C TRP A 274 -14.94 -4.57 -7.61
N ASN A 275 -16.21 -4.90 -7.42
CA ASN A 275 -17.21 -4.13 -6.66
C ASN A 275 -17.51 -4.73 -5.28
N THR A 276 -16.75 -5.72 -4.83
CA THR A 276 -16.84 -6.28 -3.48
C THR A 276 -15.74 -5.73 -2.58
N GLN A 277 -15.89 -5.94 -1.27
CA GLN A 277 -14.90 -5.47 -0.30
C GLN A 277 -13.56 -6.18 -0.48
N VAL A 278 -12.51 -5.39 -0.48
CA VAL A 278 -11.13 -5.88 -0.58
C VAL A 278 -10.67 -6.45 0.76
N LYS A 279 -10.18 -7.68 0.77
CA LYS A 279 -9.40 -8.26 1.87
C LYS A 279 -7.95 -7.84 1.71
N GLN A 280 -7.33 -7.28 2.76
CA GLN A 280 -5.92 -6.89 2.71
C GLN A 280 -5.13 -7.58 3.82
N LEU A 281 -4.05 -8.25 3.43
CA LEU A 281 -3.15 -8.95 4.35
C LEU A 281 -1.73 -8.38 4.25
N TYR A 282 -0.96 -8.56 5.31
CA TYR A 282 0.47 -8.25 5.36
C TYR A 282 1.20 -9.38 6.08
N TYR A 283 2.28 -9.82 5.49
CA TYR A 283 3.19 -10.81 6.07
C TYR A 283 4.61 -10.26 6.13
N GLU A 284 5.30 -10.61 7.20
CA GLU A 284 6.72 -10.36 7.36
C GLU A 284 7.38 -11.64 7.86
N THR A 285 8.33 -12.17 7.09
CA THR A 285 8.92 -13.48 7.39
C THR A 285 10.32 -13.62 6.79
N THR A 286 11.17 -14.41 7.45
CA THR A 286 12.45 -14.88 6.90
C THR A 286 12.34 -16.27 6.25
N ASN A 287 11.18 -16.92 6.33
CA ASN A 287 10.91 -18.21 5.71
C ASN A 287 9.75 -18.08 4.72
N THR A 288 10.03 -18.38 3.45
CA THR A 288 9.06 -18.33 2.35
C THR A 288 8.44 -19.67 2.02
N GLU A 289 8.84 -20.76 2.73
CA GLU A 289 8.28 -22.09 2.55
C GLU A 289 6.77 -22.07 2.84
N ASP A 290 5.99 -22.54 1.88
CA ASP A 290 4.52 -22.56 1.90
C ASP A 290 3.86 -21.19 2.17
N LEU A 291 4.60 -20.07 2.02
CA LEU A 291 4.04 -18.75 2.26
C LEU A 291 2.87 -18.41 1.32
N PRO A 292 2.94 -18.67 -0.01
CA PRO A 292 1.82 -18.44 -0.92
C PRO A 292 0.58 -19.26 -0.53
N GLU A 293 0.76 -20.52 -0.17
CA GLU A 293 -0.29 -21.44 0.27
C GLU A 293 -0.97 -20.93 1.55
N LYS A 294 -0.18 -20.48 2.54
CA LYS A 294 -0.67 -19.87 3.78
C LYS A 294 -1.47 -18.58 3.51
N ILE A 295 -1.00 -17.75 2.59
CA ILE A 295 -1.70 -16.52 2.19
C ILE A 295 -3.09 -16.87 1.63
N VAL A 296 -3.16 -17.82 0.69
CA VAL A 296 -4.41 -18.20 0.04
C VAL A 296 -5.37 -18.86 1.04
N GLU A 297 -4.88 -19.79 1.85
CA GLU A 297 -5.65 -20.42 2.92
C GLU A 297 -6.25 -19.35 3.86
N HIS A 298 -5.46 -18.36 4.24
CA HIS A 298 -5.90 -17.27 5.10
C HIS A 298 -6.98 -16.40 4.43
N LEU A 299 -6.80 -16.03 3.17
CA LEU A 299 -7.82 -15.29 2.41
C LEU A 299 -9.16 -16.03 2.37
N GLN A 300 -9.13 -17.36 2.25
CA GLN A 300 -10.31 -18.22 2.20
C GLN A 300 -10.97 -18.43 3.57
N ARG A 301 -10.18 -18.38 4.65
CA ARG A 301 -10.66 -18.55 6.03
C ARG A 301 -11.27 -17.30 6.66
N ILE A 302 -11.09 -16.14 6.06
CA ILE A 302 -11.65 -14.89 6.59
C ILE A 302 -13.18 -15.02 6.69
N SER A 303 -13.67 -15.05 7.92
CA SER A 303 -15.08 -15.17 8.27
C SER A 303 -15.50 -14.09 9.27
N SER A 304 -16.76 -13.72 9.26
CA SER A 304 -17.31 -12.70 10.17
C SER A 304 -17.21 -13.14 11.64
N LYS A 305 -16.76 -12.22 12.48
CA LYS A 305 -16.70 -12.31 13.94
C LYS A 305 -17.19 -11.01 14.57
N SER A 306 -17.32 -11.01 15.88
CA SER A 306 -17.64 -9.80 16.64
C SER A 306 -16.37 -9.05 17.04
N ILE A 307 -16.38 -7.74 16.83
CA ILE A 307 -15.20 -6.87 17.03
C ILE A 307 -15.63 -5.68 17.87
N PHE A 308 -14.86 -5.38 18.92
CA PHE A 308 -14.95 -4.13 19.66
C PHE A 308 -13.74 -3.24 19.36
N ILE A 309 -13.98 -1.99 18.98
CA ILE A 309 -12.94 -1.00 18.70
C ILE A 309 -13.07 0.17 19.68
N SER A 310 -12.02 0.42 20.47
CA SER A 310 -12.02 1.44 21.53
C SER A 310 -11.84 2.87 21.00
N ARG A 311 -12.64 3.26 20.01
CA ARG A 311 -12.77 4.66 19.54
C ARG A 311 -14.15 4.87 18.91
N GLU A 312 -14.56 6.12 18.73
CA GLU A 312 -15.87 6.42 18.17
C GLU A 312 -15.97 5.98 16.68
N ALA A 313 -17.19 5.62 16.26
CA ALA A 313 -17.43 5.11 14.91
C ALA A 313 -17.02 6.09 13.80
N HIS A 314 -17.25 7.39 13.99
CA HIS A 314 -16.85 8.43 13.03
C HIS A 314 -15.34 8.58 12.88
N GLU A 315 -14.56 8.23 13.90
CA GLU A 315 -13.10 8.22 13.86
C GLU A 315 -12.54 6.99 13.13
N SER A 316 -13.38 5.97 12.91
CA SER A 316 -13.04 4.70 12.26
C SER A 316 -13.80 4.47 10.97
N ASN A 317 -14.19 5.53 10.26
CA ASN A 317 -15.09 5.43 9.11
C ASN A 317 -14.67 4.39 8.07
N ASN A 318 -13.40 4.37 7.68
CA ASN A 318 -12.91 3.40 6.70
C ASN A 318 -12.83 2.00 7.31
N LEU A 319 -12.21 1.85 8.48
CA LEU A 319 -12.06 0.57 9.15
C LEU A 319 -13.42 -0.09 9.43
N ASN A 320 -14.35 0.68 10.01
CA ASN A 320 -15.71 0.20 10.29
C ASN A 320 -16.41 -0.25 9.02
N ARG A 321 -16.39 0.56 7.97
CA ARG A 321 -17.00 0.23 6.67
C ARG A 321 -16.39 -1.04 6.06
N TRP A 322 -15.06 -1.17 6.03
CA TRP A 322 -14.39 -2.34 5.48
C TRP A 322 -14.77 -3.63 6.21
N LEU A 323 -14.76 -3.60 7.55
CA LEU A 323 -15.11 -4.75 8.36
C LEU A 323 -16.61 -5.11 8.21
N THR A 324 -17.50 -4.12 8.26
CA THR A 324 -18.94 -4.33 8.08
C THR A 324 -19.26 -4.91 6.70
N ASN A 325 -18.59 -4.41 5.65
CA ASN A 325 -18.76 -4.94 4.28
C ASN A 325 -18.29 -6.40 4.12
N LEU A 326 -17.38 -6.87 4.99
CA LEU A 326 -16.99 -8.28 5.08
C LEU A 326 -17.92 -9.11 5.98
N GLY A 327 -18.95 -8.49 6.56
CA GLY A 327 -19.95 -9.17 7.41
C GLY A 327 -19.58 -9.25 8.89
N PHE A 328 -18.53 -8.51 9.35
CA PHE A 328 -18.21 -8.45 10.77
C PHE A 328 -19.25 -7.64 11.55
N ASN A 329 -19.53 -8.08 12.79
CA ASN A 329 -20.31 -7.30 13.73
C ASN A 329 -19.36 -6.37 14.50
N VAL A 330 -19.39 -5.06 14.20
CA VAL A 330 -18.44 -4.08 14.73
C VAL A 330 -19.12 -3.14 15.70
N GLU A 331 -18.65 -3.13 16.94
CA GLU A 331 -18.97 -2.13 17.96
C GLU A 331 -17.80 -1.15 18.09
N CYS A 332 -18.07 0.13 17.87
CA CYS A 332 -17.10 1.22 18.03
C CYS A 332 -17.53 2.12 19.17
N LYS A 333 -16.70 2.23 20.21
CA LYS A 333 -16.97 3.13 21.33
C LYS A 333 -15.69 3.54 22.03
N SER A 334 -15.46 4.85 22.17
CA SER A 334 -14.37 5.36 23.02
C SER A 334 -14.66 5.06 24.48
N LEU A 335 -13.65 4.58 25.19
CA LEU A 335 -13.70 4.34 26.63
C LEU A 335 -13.03 5.48 27.41
N ILE A 336 -12.73 6.58 26.72
CA ILE A 336 -12.23 7.83 27.29
C ILE A 336 -13.04 9.00 26.76
N ASP A 337 -13.26 10.00 27.61
CA ASP A 337 -13.79 11.30 27.23
C ASP A 337 -12.66 12.33 27.27
N LEU A 338 -12.53 13.13 26.21
CA LEU A 338 -11.47 14.12 26.08
C LEU A 338 -11.98 15.49 26.54
N LYS A 339 -11.55 15.92 27.71
CA LYS A 339 -11.93 17.21 28.27
C LYS A 339 -10.91 18.29 27.90
N LYS A 340 -11.38 19.34 27.21
CA LYS A 340 -10.58 20.52 26.86
C LYS A 340 -10.01 21.20 28.13
N LEU A 341 -8.73 21.58 28.07
CA LEU A 341 -8.07 22.45 29.03
C LEU A 341 -7.76 23.79 28.35
N THR A 342 -8.05 24.88 29.03
CA THR A 342 -7.87 26.24 28.48
C THR A 342 -6.39 26.62 28.46
N ILE A 343 -5.92 27.06 27.30
CA ILE A 343 -4.60 27.70 27.17
C ILE A 343 -4.68 29.10 27.77
N LYS A 344 -3.92 29.34 28.86
CA LYS A 344 -3.86 30.68 29.48
C LYS A 344 -2.92 31.59 28.71
N GLU A 345 -1.78 31.06 28.28
CA GLU A 345 -0.75 31.76 27.54
C GLU A 345 -0.02 30.75 26.64
N LEU A 346 0.23 31.09 25.37
CA LEU A 346 1.04 30.28 24.48
C LEU A 346 2.52 30.68 24.65
N PRO A 347 3.39 29.77 25.14
CA PRO A 347 4.81 30.09 25.29
C PRO A 347 5.45 30.38 23.93
N LYS A 348 6.33 31.38 23.86
CA LYS A 348 7.12 31.68 22.66
C LYS A 348 8.04 30.51 22.32
N SER A 349 7.98 30.02 21.09
CA SER A 349 8.76 28.89 20.61
C SER A 349 9.07 29.00 19.11
N ASP A 350 10.08 28.26 18.67
CA ASP A 350 10.44 28.16 17.27
C ASP A 350 9.60 27.09 16.57
N TRP A 351 9.11 26.11 17.35
CA TRP A 351 8.35 24.98 16.88
C TRP A 351 7.16 24.65 17.77
N LEU A 352 6.07 24.19 17.13
CA LEU A 352 5.00 23.41 17.74
C LEU A 352 5.14 21.96 17.28
N PHE A 353 5.01 20.99 18.18
CA PHE A 353 5.01 19.59 17.80
C PHE A 353 3.76 18.87 18.29
N PHE A 354 3.01 18.29 17.35
CA PHE A 354 1.77 17.58 17.62
C PHE A 354 1.99 16.05 17.57
N SER A 355 1.75 15.39 18.70
CA SER A 355 1.86 13.92 18.83
C SER A 355 0.55 13.18 18.55
N SER A 356 -0.54 13.87 18.24
CA SER A 356 -1.83 13.27 17.88
C SER A 356 -2.73 14.27 17.14
N LYS A 357 -3.72 13.75 16.38
CA LYS A 357 -4.76 14.57 15.76
C LYS A 357 -5.58 15.35 16.80
N HIS A 358 -5.88 14.75 17.95
CA HIS A 358 -6.62 15.43 19.02
C HIS A 358 -5.83 16.63 19.59
N ALA A 359 -4.51 16.53 19.65
CA ALA A 359 -3.69 17.67 20.04
C ALA A 359 -3.82 18.83 19.03
N VAL A 360 -3.89 18.53 17.74
CA VAL A 360 -4.15 19.54 16.69
C VAL A 360 -5.53 20.16 16.90
N GLU A 361 -6.57 19.33 17.01
CA GLU A 361 -7.96 19.77 17.17
C GLU A 361 -8.15 20.65 18.40
N PHE A 362 -7.77 20.18 19.61
CA PHE A 362 -7.93 20.93 20.85
C PHE A 362 -7.08 22.20 20.93
N PHE A 363 -5.93 22.22 20.25
CA PHE A 363 -5.08 23.39 20.17
C PHE A 363 -5.72 24.48 19.29
N PHE A 364 -6.04 24.16 18.04
CA PHE A 364 -6.56 25.13 17.08
C PHE A 364 -8.04 25.52 17.33
N MET A 365 -8.81 24.66 18.01
CA MET A 365 -10.15 25.04 18.51
C MET A 365 -10.09 26.29 19.42
N GLN A 366 -8.96 26.58 20.04
CA GLN A 366 -8.76 27.73 20.90
C GLN A 366 -8.24 28.97 20.15
N LYS A 367 -8.06 28.86 18.83
CA LYS A 367 -7.59 29.92 17.91
C LYS A 367 -6.33 30.64 18.40
N PRO A 368 -5.26 29.93 18.81
CA PRO A 368 -4.03 30.57 19.24
C PRO A 368 -3.35 31.27 18.05
N ASP A 369 -2.73 32.40 18.32
CA ASP A 369 -1.84 33.05 17.36
C ASP A 369 -0.48 32.34 17.38
N ILE A 370 -0.14 31.64 16.32
CA ILE A 370 1.13 30.91 16.18
C ILE A 370 2.20 31.70 15.41
N GLY A 371 1.82 32.85 14.79
CA GLY A 371 2.74 33.67 13.99
C GLY A 371 3.51 32.86 12.95
N THR A 372 4.85 32.94 12.98
CA THR A 372 5.77 32.22 12.07
C THR A 372 6.33 30.92 12.67
N THR A 373 5.73 30.42 13.76
CA THR A 373 6.17 29.19 14.43
C THR A 373 6.01 27.98 13.50
N LYS A 374 7.07 27.19 13.33
CA LYS A 374 7.07 25.99 12.50
C LYS A 374 6.26 24.87 13.14
N ILE A 375 5.67 24.02 12.33
CA ILE A 375 4.82 22.92 12.78
C ILE A 375 5.49 21.58 12.47
N GLY A 376 5.70 20.77 13.52
CA GLY A 376 6.07 19.37 13.41
C GLY A 376 4.94 18.45 13.85
N CYS A 377 4.87 17.24 13.30
CA CYS A 377 3.91 16.23 13.72
C CYS A 377 4.47 14.81 13.65
N ILE A 378 3.83 13.92 14.43
CA ILE A 378 4.30 12.56 14.63
C ILE A 378 4.17 11.67 13.39
N GLY A 379 3.21 11.94 12.50
CA GLY A 379 2.97 11.09 11.34
C GLY A 379 1.84 11.57 10.43
N LYS A 380 1.50 10.73 9.43
CA LYS A 380 0.58 11.06 8.32
C LYS A 380 -0.82 11.51 8.79
N SER A 381 -1.44 10.82 9.76
CA SER A 381 -2.79 11.15 10.24
C SER A 381 -2.85 12.51 10.95
N THR A 382 -1.81 12.85 11.75
CA THR A 382 -1.70 14.14 12.40
C THR A 382 -1.40 15.27 11.39
N SER A 383 -0.59 14.97 10.38
CA SER A 383 -0.33 15.89 9.26
C SER A 383 -1.60 16.19 8.46
N GLN A 384 -2.48 15.19 8.29
CA GLN A 384 -3.76 15.37 7.62
C GLN A 384 -4.67 16.33 8.40
N ALA A 385 -4.77 16.17 9.74
CA ALA A 385 -5.53 17.09 10.58
C ALA A 385 -5.00 18.54 10.51
N ILE A 386 -3.69 18.73 10.36
CA ILE A 386 -3.08 20.05 10.15
C ILE A 386 -3.48 20.63 8.77
N ARG A 387 -3.47 19.81 7.73
CA ARG A 387 -3.87 20.22 6.36
C ARG A 387 -5.34 20.62 6.27
N GLU A 388 -6.23 19.92 6.97
CA GLU A 388 -7.67 20.23 7.03
C GLU A 388 -7.96 21.63 7.62
N LEU A 389 -7.00 22.18 8.37
CA LEU A 389 -7.03 23.56 8.86
C LEU A 389 -6.41 24.59 7.90
N GLY A 390 -6.01 24.16 6.69
CA GLY A 390 -5.32 25.01 5.72
C GLY A 390 -3.85 25.29 6.07
N LEU A 391 -3.26 24.52 6.98
CA LEU A 391 -1.87 24.67 7.43
C LEU A 391 -0.98 23.57 6.85
N ARG A 392 0.35 23.78 6.89
CA ARG A 392 1.33 22.81 6.45
C ARG A 392 2.30 22.46 7.57
N ALA A 393 2.60 21.17 7.72
CA ALA A 393 3.65 20.72 8.63
C ALA A 393 5.03 20.85 7.95
N ASP A 394 6.00 21.44 8.69
CA ASP A 394 7.41 21.58 8.27
C ASP A 394 8.24 20.32 8.58
N PHE A 395 7.70 19.44 9.43
CA PHE A 395 8.26 18.14 9.75
C PHE A 395 7.14 17.12 9.97
N ILE A 396 7.26 15.97 9.31
CA ILE A 396 6.33 14.82 9.44
C ILE A 396 7.15 13.59 9.75
N GLY A 397 6.88 12.94 10.89
CA GLY A 397 7.51 11.66 11.24
C GLY A 397 7.16 10.56 10.23
N GLN A 398 8.17 9.78 9.82
CA GLN A 398 8.04 8.71 8.81
C GLN A 398 8.07 7.31 9.42
N SER A 399 8.22 7.18 10.75
CA SER A 399 8.34 5.90 11.45
C SER A 399 7.21 5.69 12.45
N THR A 400 6.85 4.44 12.68
CA THR A 400 5.96 4.02 13.78
C THR A 400 6.69 3.99 15.13
N ASP A 401 8.02 3.95 15.12
CA ASP A 401 8.84 4.13 16.34
C ASP A 401 8.89 5.60 16.75
N THR A 402 8.10 5.93 17.78
CA THR A 402 8.02 7.30 18.32
C THR A 402 9.36 7.83 18.83
N LYS A 403 10.28 6.95 19.29
CA LYS A 403 11.62 7.36 19.72
C LYS A 403 12.47 7.77 18.52
N LEU A 404 12.39 7.01 17.42
CA LEU A 404 13.09 7.34 16.19
C LEU A 404 12.59 8.67 15.62
N VAL A 405 11.27 8.88 15.56
CA VAL A 405 10.68 10.18 15.17
C VAL A 405 11.19 11.30 16.07
N GLY A 406 11.25 11.06 17.38
CA GLY A 406 11.79 12.04 18.35
C GLY A 406 13.25 12.40 18.08
N LYS A 407 14.10 11.43 17.78
CA LYS A 407 15.52 11.66 17.41
C LYS A 407 15.64 12.47 16.12
N GLN A 408 14.89 12.10 15.08
CA GLN A 408 14.87 12.82 13.81
C GLN A 408 14.39 14.25 13.97
N PHE A 409 13.31 14.46 14.73
CA PHE A 409 12.79 15.79 15.01
C PHE A 409 13.74 16.63 15.85
N SER A 410 14.33 16.07 16.91
CA SER A 410 15.36 16.73 17.72
C SER A 410 16.55 17.21 16.88
N ALA A 411 17.02 16.39 15.96
CA ALA A 411 18.09 16.76 15.01
C ALA A 411 17.67 17.92 14.10
N ARG A 412 16.41 17.93 13.63
CA ARG A 412 15.84 18.99 12.78
C ARG A 412 15.70 20.33 13.51
N VAL A 413 15.33 20.29 14.79
CA VAL A 413 15.12 21.47 15.65
C VAL A 413 16.44 22.08 16.10
N GLY A 414 17.45 21.27 16.41
CA GLY A 414 18.73 21.69 16.96
C GLY A 414 18.58 22.30 18.37
N LEU A 415 18.95 23.58 18.52
CA LEU A 415 18.88 24.30 19.79
C LEU A 415 17.56 25.08 19.99
N GLY A 416 16.63 24.99 19.06
CA GLY A 416 15.35 25.71 19.10
C GLY A 416 14.46 25.26 20.26
N LYS A 417 13.53 26.13 20.63
CA LYS A 417 12.49 25.85 21.63
C LYS A 417 11.28 25.21 20.95
N VAL A 418 10.73 24.20 21.60
CA VAL A 418 9.55 23.47 21.11
C VAL A 418 8.45 23.51 22.17
N VAL A 419 7.27 23.93 21.78
CA VAL A 419 6.05 23.71 22.56
C VAL A 419 5.38 22.43 22.06
N PHE A 420 5.03 21.58 23.02
CA PHE A 420 4.30 20.33 22.79
C PHE A 420 2.87 20.47 23.32
N PRO A 421 1.87 20.77 22.48
CA PRO A 421 0.48 20.64 22.85
C PRO A 421 0.16 19.17 23.11
N VAL A 422 -0.18 18.80 24.34
CA VAL A 422 -0.27 17.40 24.79
C VAL A 422 -1.48 17.14 25.67
N ALA A 423 -1.82 15.86 25.86
CA ALA A 423 -2.65 15.45 26.98
C ALA A 423 -1.97 15.73 28.32
N ARG A 424 -2.75 15.98 29.36
CA ARG A 424 -2.22 16.19 30.75
C ARG A 424 -1.34 15.02 31.20
N GLU A 425 -1.71 13.81 30.82
CA GLU A 425 -1.06 12.53 31.18
C GLU A 425 -0.05 12.06 30.11
N SER A 426 0.55 12.98 29.35
CA SER A 426 1.49 12.64 28.28
C SER A 426 2.74 11.91 28.78
N MET A 427 3.15 10.85 28.07
CA MET A 427 4.35 10.05 28.39
C MET A 427 5.66 10.72 27.98
N ARG A 428 5.64 11.85 27.28
CA ARG A 428 6.81 12.65 26.88
C ARG A 428 7.85 11.88 26.03
N THR A 429 7.44 10.85 25.29
CA THR A 429 8.37 9.96 24.55
C THR A 429 9.23 10.72 23.54
N ILE A 430 8.65 11.72 22.85
CA ILE A 430 9.36 12.58 21.89
C ILE A 430 10.31 13.52 22.63
N GLN A 431 9.84 14.18 23.69
CA GLN A 431 10.61 15.14 24.46
C GLN A 431 11.86 14.53 25.07
N TRP A 432 11.80 13.27 25.53
CA TRP A 432 12.95 12.55 26.08
C TRP A 432 14.07 12.30 25.07
N GLN A 433 13.84 12.52 23.76
CA GLN A 433 14.88 12.40 22.74
C GLN A 433 15.68 13.70 22.55
N PHE A 434 15.30 14.80 23.22
CA PHE A 434 16.02 16.07 23.13
C PHE A 434 17.18 16.11 24.13
N PRO A 435 18.39 16.53 23.70
CA PRO A 435 19.55 16.65 24.57
C PRO A 435 19.35 17.67 25.71
N LYS A 436 18.60 18.76 25.42
CA LYS A 436 18.28 19.83 26.35
C LYS A 436 16.79 19.87 26.65
N GLN A 437 16.38 19.20 27.72
CA GLN A 437 14.97 19.12 28.14
C GLN A 437 14.31 20.46 28.42
N GLN A 438 15.09 21.47 28.82
CA GLN A 438 14.62 22.83 29.07
C GLN A 438 14.09 23.55 27.82
N ASN A 439 14.42 23.05 26.61
CA ASN A 439 13.90 23.56 25.35
C ASN A 439 12.53 22.94 24.98
N CYS A 440 12.09 21.92 25.73
CA CYS A 440 10.80 21.25 25.53
C CYS A 440 9.78 21.74 26.53
N ILE A 441 8.76 22.44 26.08
CA ILE A 441 7.69 22.99 26.90
C ILE A 441 6.42 22.20 26.67
N ASP A 442 5.98 21.43 27.66
CA ASP A 442 4.69 20.74 27.59
C ASP A 442 3.56 21.77 27.85
N LEU A 443 2.59 21.77 26.94
CA LEU A 443 1.39 22.58 27.06
C LEU A 443 0.17 21.64 27.15
N PRO A 444 -0.30 21.29 28.36
CA PRO A 444 -1.49 20.48 28.52
C PRO A 444 -2.73 21.21 28.00
N ILE A 445 -3.36 20.66 26.95
CA ILE A 445 -4.52 21.26 26.27
C ILE A 445 -5.77 20.42 26.35
N TYR A 446 -5.64 19.18 26.80
CA TYR A 446 -6.77 18.29 27.11
C TYR A 446 -6.37 17.26 28.17
N ALA A 447 -7.38 16.63 28.78
CA ALA A 447 -7.23 15.49 29.69
C ALA A 447 -8.12 14.35 29.21
N ALA A 448 -7.63 13.12 29.32
CA ALA A 448 -8.41 11.92 29.04
C ALA A 448 -9.06 11.40 30.33
N LEU A 449 -10.38 11.43 30.39
CA LEU A 449 -11.17 10.89 31.49
C LEU A 449 -11.66 9.49 31.12
N LYS A 450 -11.46 8.51 31.99
CA LYS A 450 -11.97 7.15 31.78
C LYS A 450 -13.50 7.12 31.87
N VAL A 451 -14.12 6.48 30.89
CA VAL A 451 -15.59 6.23 30.83
C VAL A 451 -15.80 4.74 30.56
N PRO A 452 -15.64 3.89 31.60
CA PRO A 452 -15.75 2.44 31.43
C PRO A 452 -17.11 2.01 30.90
N HIS A 453 -17.13 1.12 29.90
CA HIS A 453 -18.29 0.57 29.27
C HIS A 453 -18.27 -0.97 29.35
N GLU A 454 -19.41 -1.58 29.50
CA GLU A 454 -19.55 -3.04 29.43
C GLU A 454 -19.56 -3.49 27.98
N VAL A 455 -18.68 -4.42 27.64
CA VAL A 455 -18.55 -5.05 26.32
C VAL A 455 -18.93 -6.52 26.46
N ALA A 456 -19.66 -7.05 25.50
CA ALA A 456 -20.09 -8.44 25.53
C ALA A 456 -18.91 -9.42 25.67
N GLU A 457 -18.97 -10.34 26.60
CA GLU A 457 -17.93 -11.37 26.81
C GLU A 457 -17.74 -12.28 25.58
N THR A 458 -18.76 -12.36 24.73
CA THR A 458 -18.76 -13.11 23.46
C THR A 458 -18.04 -12.40 22.33
N THR A 459 -17.54 -11.17 22.55
CA THR A 459 -16.73 -10.45 21.55
C THR A 459 -15.45 -11.21 21.25
N ASP A 460 -15.19 -11.49 19.97
CA ASP A 460 -14.02 -12.30 19.55
C ASP A 460 -12.73 -11.51 19.52
N ILE A 461 -12.79 -10.23 19.08
CA ILE A 461 -11.62 -9.39 18.86
C ILE A 461 -11.79 -8.05 19.57
N LEU A 462 -10.79 -7.68 20.36
CA LEU A 462 -10.74 -6.42 21.09
C LEU A 462 -9.62 -5.53 20.50
N VAL A 463 -9.95 -4.33 20.07
CA VAL A 463 -9.00 -3.38 19.47
C VAL A 463 -8.83 -2.18 20.39
N PHE A 464 -7.65 -2.04 21.00
CA PHE A 464 -7.34 -0.91 21.87
C PHE A 464 -6.44 0.10 21.16
N THR A 465 -6.95 1.31 20.99
CA THR A 465 -6.27 2.40 20.26
C THR A 465 -5.35 3.23 21.16
N SER A 466 -5.44 3.06 22.49
CA SER A 466 -4.56 3.73 23.45
C SER A 466 -4.46 2.97 24.77
N PRO A 467 -3.40 3.20 25.58
CA PRO A 467 -3.29 2.64 26.95
C PRO A 467 -4.49 3.02 27.83
N SER A 468 -4.95 4.26 27.76
CA SER A 468 -6.08 4.76 28.58
C SER A 468 -7.38 4.05 28.23
N ASN A 469 -7.62 3.72 26.96
CA ASN A 469 -8.77 2.90 26.54
C ASN A 469 -8.67 1.48 27.09
N ALA A 470 -7.49 0.84 27.01
CA ALA A 470 -7.27 -0.51 27.54
C ALA A 470 -7.48 -0.54 29.08
N GLU A 471 -6.95 0.45 29.80
CA GLU A 471 -7.14 0.56 31.24
C GLU A 471 -8.60 0.81 31.62
N SER A 472 -9.31 1.66 30.88
CA SER A 472 -10.72 1.94 31.11
C SER A 472 -11.60 0.71 30.86
N TYR A 473 -11.27 -0.09 29.82
CA TYR A 473 -11.94 -1.37 29.55
C TYR A 473 -11.84 -2.31 30.76
N LEU A 474 -10.63 -2.46 31.31
CA LEU A 474 -10.33 -3.38 32.40
C LEU A 474 -10.96 -3.01 33.75
N GLU A 475 -11.51 -1.80 33.88
CA GLU A 475 -12.25 -1.41 35.09
C GLU A 475 -13.61 -2.14 35.20
N LYS A 476 -14.23 -2.52 34.07
CA LYS A 476 -15.52 -3.20 34.05
C LYS A 476 -15.50 -4.58 33.38
N ASN A 477 -14.48 -4.88 32.59
CA ASN A 477 -14.42 -6.08 31.79
C ASN A 477 -13.16 -6.90 32.07
N LYS A 478 -13.20 -8.19 31.72
CA LYS A 478 -12.03 -9.07 31.71
C LYS A 478 -11.73 -9.47 30.26
N ILE A 479 -10.48 -9.70 29.97
CA ILE A 479 -10.06 -10.28 28.68
C ILE A 479 -9.99 -11.80 28.84
N HIS A 480 -10.79 -12.52 28.04
CA HIS A 480 -10.93 -13.96 28.12
C HIS A 480 -9.89 -14.68 27.21
N PRO A 481 -9.51 -15.94 27.48
CA PRO A 481 -8.50 -16.66 26.71
C PRO A 481 -8.84 -16.86 25.23
N HIS A 482 -10.11 -16.89 24.85
CA HIS A 482 -10.55 -17.02 23.45
C HIS A 482 -10.44 -15.72 22.65
N GLN A 483 -10.40 -14.58 23.35
CA GLN A 483 -10.39 -13.27 22.71
C GLN A 483 -9.00 -12.95 22.16
N LYS A 484 -8.96 -12.39 20.94
CA LYS A 484 -7.76 -11.80 20.36
C LYS A 484 -7.73 -10.32 20.66
N VAL A 485 -6.55 -9.79 20.91
CA VAL A 485 -6.35 -8.38 21.30
C VAL A 485 -5.43 -7.69 20.32
N ILE A 486 -5.86 -6.57 19.78
CA ILE A 486 -5.02 -5.72 18.95
C ILE A 486 -4.66 -4.48 19.73
N ALA A 487 -3.36 -4.27 19.94
CA ALA A 487 -2.81 -3.14 20.68
C ALA A 487 -2.16 -2.14 19.72
N MET A 488 -2.72 -0.95 19.61
CA MET A 488 -2.16 0.12 18.79
C MET A 488 -0.94 0.73 19.47
N GLY A 489 0.23 0.14 19.20
CA GLY A 489 1.53 0.60 19.67
C GLY A 489 2.01 -0.02 20.99
N GLU A 490 3.32 0.12 21.23
CA GLU A 490 4.01 -0.47 22.39
C GLU A 490 3.45 -0.05 23.76
N ALA A 491 2.99 1.19 23.88
CA ALA A 491 2.46 1.69 25.13
C ALA A 491 1.18 0.97 25.53
N THR A 492 0.31 0.69 24.56
CA THR A 492 -0.93 -0.06 24.76
C THR A 492 -0.64 -1.53 25.08
N GLU A 493 0.30 -2.14 24.36
CA GLU A 493 0.78 -3.49 24.64
C GLU A 493 1.32 -3.61 26.07
N LYS A 494 2.20 -2.69 26.48
CA LYS A 494 2.75 -2.67 27.85
C LYS A 494 1.68 -2.54 28.93
N SER A 495 0.64 -1.73 28.69
CA SER A 495 -0.49 -1.60 29.61
C SER A 495 -1.26 -2.91 29.74
N LEU A 496 -1.51 -3.62 28.63
CA LEU A 496 -2.18 -4.92 28.62
C LEU A 496 -1.35 -6.02 29.29
N LEU A 497 -0.04 -6.07 29.01
CA LEU A 497 0.88 -7.03 29.67
C LEU A 497 0.96 -6.80 31.18
N LYS A 498 0.98 -5.52 31.64
CA LYS A 498 0.92 -5.17 33.06
C LYS A 498 -0.38 -5.64 33.71
N ALA A 499 -1.47 -5.67 32.96
CA ALA A 499 -2.76 -6.20 33.38
C ALA A 499 -2.85 -7.74 33.26
N LYS A 500 -1.72 -8.43 32.99
CA LYS A 500 -1.59 -9.89 32.87
C LYS A 500 -2.34 -10.51 31.66
N VAL A 501 -2.61 -9.73 30.60
CA VAL A 501 -3.02 -10.28 29.33
C VAL A 501 -1.84 -11.04 28.73
N LYS A 502 -2.08 -12.24 28.19
CA LYS A 502 -1.01 -13.07 27.65
C LYS A 502 -0.45 -12.47 26.35
N ALA A 503 0.86 -12.47 26.19
CA ALA A 503 1.52 -11.93 24.99
C ALA A 503 1.04 -12.62 23.70
N GLU A 504 0.74 -13.91 23.74
CA GLU A 504 0.22 -14.70 22.61
C GLU A 504 -1.19 -14.28 22.12
N GLN A 505 -1.94 -13.54 22.95
CA GLN A 505 -3.23 -12.97 22.58
C GLN A 505 -3.11 -11.60 21.93
N ILE A 506 -1.93 -10.94 22.05
CA ILE A 506 -1.75 -9.53 21.65
C ILE A 506 -1.06 -9.49 20.28
N THR A 507 -1.68 -8.81 19.34
CA THR A 507 -1.13 -8.50 18.02
C THR A 507 -0.95 -6.99 17.89
N LYS A 508 0.15 -6.55 17.27
CA LYS A 508 0.39 -5.15 16.91
C LYS A 508 0.16 -4.93 15.42
N PRO A 509 -0.50 -3.85 15.03
CA PRO A 509 -0.60 -3.50 13.61
C PRO A 509 0.77 -3.02 13.07
N TYR A 510 1.02 -3.28 11.80
CA TYR A 510 2.21 -2.81 11.09
C TYR A 510 2.25 -1.27 10.96
N SER A 511 1.10 -0.63 10.77
CA SER A 511 0.95 0.84 10.74
C SER A 511 -0.18 1.28 11.69
N PHE A 512 -0.08 2.54 12.18
CA PHE A 512 -1.03 3.08 13.16
C PHE A 512 -2.19 3.85 12.50
N ASP A 513 -2.65 3.33 11.37
CA ASP A 513 -3.79 3.83 10.61
C ASP A 513 -4.90 2.77 10.50
N ASP A 514 -6.00 3.12 9.85
CA ASP A 514 -7.14 2.21 9.66
C ASP A 514 -6.74 0.96 8.86
N LEU A 515 -5.82 1.09 7.91
CA LEU A 515 -5.37 -0.03 7.08
C LEU A 515 -4.51 -1.01 7.89
N GLY A 516 -3.61 -0.49 8.74
CA GLY A 516 -2.81 -1.33 9.64
C GLY A 516 -3.68 -2.10 10.63
N LEU A 517 -4.69 -1.44 11.21
CA LEU A 517 -5.66 -2.11 12.08
C LEU A 517 -6.48 -3.15 11.33
N TYR A 518 -6.95 -2.83 10.11
CA TYR A 518 -7.69 -3.76 9.27
C TYR A 518 -6.91 -5.04 8.99
N ARG A 519 -5.65 -4.91 8.55
CA ARG A 519 -4.75 -6.05 8.31
C ARG A 519 -4.49 -6.86 9.57
N ALA A 520 -4.23 -6.19 10.70
CA ALA A 520 -4.02 -6.86 11.98
C ALA A 520 -5.26 -7.65 12.42
N ILE A 521 -6.46 -7.10 12.24
CA ILE A 521 -7.72 -7.80 12.53
C ILE A 521 -7.85 -9.03 11.64
N LEU A 522 -7.71 -8.88 10.33
CA LEU A 522 -7.81 -10.00 9.39
C LEU A 522 -6.75 -11.08 9.68
N HIS A 523 -5.54 -10.68 10.10
CA HIS A 523 -4.46 -11.63 10.42
C HIS A 523 -4.74 -12.47 11.69
N THR A 524 -5.64 -12.05 12.57
CA THR A 524 -6.01 -12.81 13.78
C THR A 524 -7.09 -13.87 13.55
N LEU A 525 -7.64 -13.95 12.35
CA LEU A 525 -8.72 -14.88 11.98
C LEU A 525 -8.21 -16.25 11.60
#